data_de29a585f5dc70f7330e9111da084c02
#
_entry.id   de29a585f5dc70f7330e9111da084c02
#
_cell.length_a   1.000
_cell.length_b   1.000
_cell.length_c   1.000
_cell.angle_alpha   90.00
_cell.angle_beta   90.00
_cell.angle_gamma   90.00
#
_symmetry.space_group_name_H-M   'P 1'
#
loop_
_entity.id
_entity.type
_entity.pdbx_description
1 polymer ?
#
loop_
_entity_poly.entity_id
_entity_poly.type
_entity_poly.pdbx_seq_one_letter_code
_entity_poly.pdbx_strand_id
1 'polypeptide(L)'
;PIGSGRWLNNTYALRAMRAEFPDVPLVVDAGIGLPSHAAAAMELGFDAVLLNTAVARAGDPVAMAKAMMAAVEAGRMGFEADPIEARDMAEASTPVIGKAFLS
;
A
#
# COMPACT_ATOMS: atom_id res chain seq x y z
N PRO A 1 -0.88 -8.87 14.32
CA PRO A 1 0.28 -9.76 14.38
C PRO A 1 1.18 -9.56 13.18
N ILE A 2 2.44 -9.67 13.43
CA ILE A 2 3.45 -9.43 12.42
C ILE A 2 3.37 -10.49 11.33
N GLY A 3 3.29 -10.03 10.07
CA GLY A 3 3.27 -10.93 8.93
C GLY A 3 2.01 -11.75 8.78
N SER A 4 0.95 -11.40 9.50
CA SER A 4 -0.27 -12.21 9.50
C SER A 4 -1.13 -12.05 8.26
N GLY A 5 -0.97 -10.98 7.52
CA GLY A 5 -1.82 -10.71 6.38
C GLY A 5 -3.16 -10.09 6.73
N ARG A 6 -3.39 -9.78 8.00
CA ARG A 6 -4.66 -9.20 8.43
C ARG A 6 -4.70 -7.69 8.36
N TRP A 7 -3.67 -7.13 7.80
CA TRP A 7 -3.52 -5.68 7.77
C TRP A 7 -4.72 -4.97 7.17
N LEU A 8 -5.32 -5.53 6.14
CA LEU A 8 -6.43 -4.87 5.46
C LEU A 8 -7.63 -4.64 6.36
N ASN A 9 -7.80 -5.47 7.40
CA ASN A 9 -8.91 -5.30 8.32
C ASN A 9 -8.72 -4.08 9.21
N ASN A 10 -7.52 -3.52 9.24
CA ASN A 10 -7.21 -2.38 10.08
C ASN A 10 -7.02 -1.10 9.29
N THR A 11 -7.43 -1.09 8.02
CA THR A 11 -7.21 0.06 7.15
C THR A 11 -7.81 1.33 7.72
N TYR A 12 -9.01 1.23 8.30
CA TYR A 12 -9.65 2.39 8.89
C TYR A 12 -8.81 2.99 10.02
N ALA A 13 -8.30 2.12 10.90
CA ALA A 13 -7.49 2.56 12.02
C ALA A 13 -6.19 3.19 11.56
N LEU A 14 -5.57 2.62 10.52
CA LEU A 14 -4.34 3.16 9.98
C LEU A 14 -4.57 4.53 9.34
N ARG A 15 -5.68 4.67 8.65
CA ARG A 15 -6.03 5.94 8.03
C ARG A 15 -6.29 7.00 9.08
N ALA A 16 -6.97 6.64 10.16
CA ALA A 16 -7.25 7.56 11.25
C ALA A 16 -5.95 8.01 11.92
N MET A 17 -5.01 7.07 12.11
CA MET A 17 -3.73 7.38 12.71
C MET A 17 -2.94 8.37 11.85
N ARG A 18 -2.93 8.15 10.52
CA ARG A 18 -2.23 9.07 9.63
C ARG A 18 -2.83 10.47 9.71
N ALA A 19 -4.16 10.56 9.79
CA ALA A 19 -4.84 11.84 9.86
C ALA A 19 -4.57 12.55 11.17
N GLU A 20 -4.46 11.79 12.26
CA GLU A 20 -4.22 12.36 13.58
C GLU A 20 -2.80 12.92 13.71
N PHE A 21 -1.84 12.31 13.06
CA PHE A 21 -0.43 12.68 13.17
C PHE A 21 0.17 12.98 11.81
N PRO A 22 -0.29 14.06 11.14
CA PRO A 22 0.12 14.30 9.76
C PRO A 22 1.59 14.63 9.59
N ASP A 23 2.22 15.19 10.61
CA ASP A 23 3.62 15.63 10.51
C ASP A 23 4.61 14.71 11.19
N VAL A 24 4.14 13.58 11.69
CA VAL A 24 5.00 12.62 12.37
C VAL A 24 5.33 11.48 11.42
N PRO A 25 6.62 11.07 11.32
CA PRO A 25 6.93 9.89 10.53
C PRO A 25 6.24 8.67 11.12
N LEU A 26 5.52 7.93 10.29
CA LEU A 26 4.80 6.74 10.72
C LEU A 26 5.27 5.53 9.96
N VAL A 27 5.47 4.44 10.67
CA VAL A 27 5.96 3.20 10.12
C VAL A 27 4.97 2.09 10.42
N VAL A 28 4.63 1.31 9.39
CA VAL A 28 3.76 0.15 9.57
C VAL A 28 4.63 -1.10 9.65
N ASP A 29 4.40 -1.89 10.68
CA ASP A 29 5.17 -3.11 10.91
C ASP A 29 4.30 -4.35 10.89
N ALA A 30 3.26 -4.37 11.68
CA ALA A 30 2.44 -5.56 11.85
C ALA A 30 1.44 -5.74 10.71
N GLY A 31 1.20 -6.97 10.33
CA GLY A 31 0.16 -7.30 9.37
C GLY A 31 0.55 -7.21 7.90
N ILE A 32 1.78 -6.83 7.61
CA ILE A 32 2.24 -6.79 6.22
C ILE A 32 2.62 -8.20 5.79
N GLY A 33 1.79 -8.80 4.96
CA GLY A 33 2.03 -10.16 4.49
C GLY A 33 2.21 -10.29 2.99
N LEU A 34 1.79 -9.28 2.24
CA LEU A 34 1.84 -9.31 0.78
C LEU A 34 2.34 -7.96 0.26
N PRO A 35 2.89 -7.95 -0.96
CA PRO A 35 3.28 -6.67 -1.57
C PRO A 35 2.13 -5.68 -1.65
N SER A 36 0.90 -6.17 -1.88
CA SER A 36 -0.25 -5.27 -1.93
C SER A 36 -0.48 -4.56 -0.60
N HIS A 37 -0.16 -5.20 0.52
CA HIS A 37 -0.28 -4.55 1.83
C HIS A 37 0.73 -3.41 1.96
N ALA A 38 1.94 -3.62 1.47
CA ALA A 38 2.98 -2.59 1.52
C ALA A 38 2.61 -1.40 0.65
N ALA A 39 2.11 -1.67 -0.55
CA ALA A 39 1.69 -0.60 -1.45
C ALA A 39 0.55 0.21 -0.83
N ALA A 40 -0.44 -0.48 -0.24
CA ALA A 40 -1.57 0.20 0.38
C ALA A 40 -1.15 1.08 1.54
N ALA A 41 -0.18 0.63 2.34
CA ALA A 41 0.33 1.43 3.45
C ALA A 41 0.95 2.72 2.93
N MET A 42 1.75 2.62 1.89
CA MET A 42 2.38 3.81 1.33
C MET A 42 1.35 4.74 0.67
N GLU A 43 0.32 4.17 0.07
CA GLU A 43 -0.75 4.97 -0.53
C GLU A 43 -1.52 5.76 0.52
N LEU A 44 -1.56 5.28 1.75
CA LEU A 44 -2.19 6.00 2.84
C LEU A 44 -1.30 7.12 3.39
N GLY A 45 -0.08 7.23 2.90
CA GLY A 45 0.82 8.28 3.32
C GLY A 45 1.75 7.90 4.45
N PHE A 46 1.87 6.60 4.74
CA PHE A 46 2.85 6.17 5.72
C PHE A 46 4.25 6.35 5.15
N ASP A 47 5.21 6.52 6.02
CA ASP A 47 6.57 6.87 5.60
C ASP A 47 7.42 5.66 5.31
N ALA A 48 7.12 4.52 5.92
CA ALA A 48 7.89 3.31 5.72
C ALA A 48 7.10 2.10 6.17
N VAL A 49 7.56 0.92 5.74
CA VAL A 49 7.04 -0.34 6.23
C VAL A 49 8.21 -1.21 6.65
N LEU A 50 7.99 -2.03 7.67
CA LEU A 50 8.98 -2.99 8.12
C LEU A 50 8.56 -4.37 7.64
N LEU A 51 9.46 -5.05 6.96
CA LEU A 51 9.20 -6.33 6.33
C LEU A 51 10.21 -7.33 6.82
N ASN A 52 9.75 -8.29 7.55
CA ASN A 52 10.66 -9.30 8.06
C ASN A 52 10.13 -10.69 7.83
N THR A 53 9.08 -11.05 8.58
CA THR A 53 8.54 -12.40 8.50
C THR A 53 7.99 -12.73 7.11
N ALA A 54 7.32 -11.77 6.47
CA ALA A 54 6.73 -12.01 5.16
C ALA A 54 7.80 -12.34 4.13
N VAL A 55 8.94 -11.67 4.20
CA VAL A 55 10.03 -11.94 3.26
C VAL A 55 10.74 -13.23 3.64
N ALA A 56 11.07 -13.38 4.92
CA ALA A 56 11.87 -14.53 5.36
C ALA A 56 11.16 -15.87 5.13
N ARG A 57 9.83 -15.88 5.21
CA ARG A 57 9.05 -17.10 5.07
C ARG A 57 8.47 -17.32 3.69
N ALA A 58 8.77 -16.45 2.75
CA ALA A 58 8.29 -16.63 1.39
C ALA A 58 8.97 -17.82 0.74
N GLY A 59 8.31 -18.43 -0.22
CA GLY A 59 8.88 -19.54 -0.95
C GLY A 59 10.14 -19.15 -1.70
N ASP A 60 10.19 -17.89 -2.15
CA ASP A 60 11.39 -17.33 -2.77
C ASP A 60 11.63 -15.97 -2.11
N PRO A 61 12.43 -15.94 -1.03
CA PRO A 61 12.63 -14.71 -0.28
C PRO A 61 13.23 -13.57 -1.09
N VAL A 62 14.13 -13.87 -2.01
CA VAL A 62 14.76 -12.81 -2.82
C VAL A 62 13.73 -12.17 -3.73
N ALA A 63 12.92 -12.97 -4.40
CA ALA A 63 11.88 -12.44 -5.26
C ALA A 63 10.84 -11.66 -4.45
N MET A 64 10.50 -12.15 -3.26
CA MET A 64 9.55 -11.46 -2.41
C MET A 64 10.11 -10.11 -1.96
N ALA A 65 11.39 -10.06 -1.62
CA ALA A 65 12.01 -8.78 -1.22
C ALA A 65 11.94 -7.76 -2.35
N LYS A 66 12.19 -8.22 -3.57
CA LYS A 66 12.11 -7.33 -4.73
C LYS A 66 10.68 -6.86 -4.97
N ALA A 67 9.71 -7.76 -4.81
CA ALA A 67 8.30 -7.41 -4.98
C ALA A 67 7.87 -6.38 -3.94
N MET A 68 8.29 -6.56 -2.69
CA MET A 68 7.97 -5.61 -1.63
C MET A 68 8.57 -4.25 -1.92
N MET A 69 9.81 -4.22 -2.40
CA MET A 69 10.47 -2.96 -2.75
C MET A 69 9.70 -2.23 -3.84
N ALA A 70 9.31 -2.95 -4.89
CA ALA A 70 8.56 -2.36 -5.98
C ALA A 70 7.20 -1.84 -5.49
N ALA A 71 6.57 -2.58 -4.58
CA ALA A 71 5.28 -2.18 -4.04
C ALA A 71 5.39 -0.89 -3.23
N VAL A 72 6.44 -0.78 -2.40
CA VAL A 72 6.66 0.42 -1.60
C VAL A 72 6.87 1.63 -2.52
N GLU A 73 7.67 1.46 -3.55
CA GLU A 73 7.91 2.55 -4.49
C GLU A 73 6.64 2.96 -5.23
N ALA A 74 5.89 1.97 -5.70
CA ALA A 74 4.65 2.26 -6.41
C ALA A 74 3.64 2.96 -5.51
N GLY A 75 3.51 2.50 -4.27
CA GLY A 75 2.60 3.11 -3.32
C GLY A 75 2.98 4.54 -3.00
N ARG A 76 4.27 4.80 -2.82
CA ARG A 76 4.74 6.15 -2.54
C ARG A 76 4.50 7.08 -3.72
N MET A 77 4.78 6.60 -4.92
CA MET A 77 4.54 7.39 -6.12
C MET A 77 3.07 7.70 -6.28
N GLY A 78 2.20 6.72 -6.00
CA GLY A 78 0.77 6.93 -6.06
C GLY A 78 0.29 7.97 -5.07
N PHE A 79 0.82 7.91 -3.84
CA PHE A 79 0.48 8.89 -2.83
C PHE A 79 0.89 10.29 -3.25
N GLU A 80 2.10 10.42 -3.79
CA GLU A 80 2.61 11.73 -4.19
C GLU A 80 1.91 12.27 -5.42
N ALA A 81 1.30 11.40 -6.22
CA ALA A 81 0.56 11.82 -7.39
C ALA A 81 -0.85 12.35 -7.07
N ASP A 82 -1.24 12.27 -5.79
CA ASP A 82 -2.50 12.83 -5.33
C ASP A 82 -3.71 12.20 -6.04
N PRO A 83 -4.04 10.94 -5.72
CA PRO A 83 -5.07 10.20 -6.44
C PRO A 83 -6.45 10.84 -6.31
N ILE A 84 -7.30 10.61 -7.30
CA ILE A 84 -8.67 11.10 -7.21
C ILE A 84 -9.43 10.32 -6.14
N GLU A 85 -10.50 10.90 -5.66
CA GLU A 85 -11.30 10.25 -4.63
C GLU A 85 -12.09 9.10 -5.22
N ALA A 86 -12.39 8.12 -4.40
CA ALA A 86 -13.07 6.92 -4.86
C ALA A 86 -14.39 7.23 -5.58
N ARG A 87 -15.16 8.19 -5.04
CA ARG A 87 -16.44 8.51 -5.65
C ARG A 87 -16.27 9.13 -7.04
N ASP A 88 -15.21 9.92 -7.22
CA ASP A 88 -14.93 10.53 -8.51
C ASP A 88 -14.46 9.48 -9.51
N MET A 89 -13.83 8.46 -9.02
CA MET A 89 -13.38 7.37 -9.85
C MET A 89 -14.56 6.65 -10.50
N ALA A 90 -15.64 6.46 -9.74
CA ALA A 90 -16.82 5.80 -10.26
C ALA A 90 -17.46 6.61 -11.40
N GLU A 91 -17.42 7.92 -11.32
CA GLU A 91 -17.97 8.77 -12.37
C GLU A 91 -17.06 8.88 -13.56
N ALA A 92 -15.77 8.83 -13.34
CA ALA A 92 -14.80 8.97 -14.41
C ALA A 92 -14.61 7.70 -15.22
N SER A 93 -14.97 6.56 -14.66
CA SER A 93 -14.70 5.31 -15.33
C SER A 93 -15.71 5.09 -16.44
N THR A 94 -15.35 5.46 -17.62
CA THR A 94 -16.16 5.22 -18.79
C THR A 94 -15.49 4.17 -19.63
N PRO A 95 -16.24 3.51 -20.50
CA PRO A 95 -15.66 2.48 -21.33
C PRO A 95 -14.52 2.96 -22.21
N VAL A 96 -14.54 4.23 -22.52
CA VAL A 96 -13.51 4.77 -23.36
C VAL A 96 -12.14 4.64 -22.76
N ILE A 97 -12.08 4.81 -21.47
CA ILE A 97 -10.83 4.78 -20.78
C ILE A 97 -10.10 3.48 -20.93
N GLY A 98 -10.83 2.41 -20.86
CA GLY A 98 -10.20 1.11 -20.88
C GLY A 98 -9.55 0.75 -22.17
N LYS A 99 -9.81 1.49 -23.22
CA LYS A 99 -9.32 1.08 -24.47
C LYS A 99 -7.91 1.40 -24.74
N ALA A 100 -7.65 2.61 -24.71
CA ALA A 100 -6.43 3.04 -25.31
C ALA A 100 -5.24 2.86 -24.43
N PHE A 101 -5.39 3.08 -23.20
CA PHE A 101 -4.20 3.19 -22.41
C PHE A 101 -4.14 2.36 -21.19
N LEU A 102 -5.10 1.59 -20.99
CA LEU A 102 -5.00 0.67 -19.91
C LEU A 102 -4.30 -0.56 -20.30
N SER A 103 -4.07 -0.69 -21.51
CA SER A 103 -3.30 -1.82 -21.98
C SER A 103 -1.87 -1.68 -21.61
#